data_86b557861b7267cdbaf8d2b85d19ac49
#
_entry.id   86b557861b7267cdbaf8d2b85d19ac49
#
_cell.length_a   1.000
_cell.length_b   1.000
_cell.length_c   1.000
_cell.angle_alpha   90.00
_cell.angle_beta   90.00
_cell.angle_gamma   90.00
#
_symmetry.space_group_name_H-M   'P 1'
#
loop_
_entity.id
_entity.type
_entity.pdbx_description
1 polymer ?
#
loop_
_entity_poly.entity_id
_entity_poly.type
_entity_poly.pdbx_seq_one_letter_code
_entity_poly.pdbx_strand_id
1 'polypeptide(L)' 'MLAVAETWDNGKAVRETLAADLPLCVDHFRYFAGCIRAQEGSMAEIDPTTVSYHVYEPLGVVGQIIPWN' A
#
# COMPACT_ATOMS: atom_id res chain seq x y z
N MET A 1 -11.53 -0.94 -19.13
CA MET A 1 -10.31 -0.70 -19.94
C MET A 1 -9.06 -1.26 -19.27
N LEU A 2 -8.72 -0.88 -18.01
CA LEU A 2 -7.52 -1.38 -17.32
C LEU A 2 -7.48 -2.91 -17.17
N ALA A 3 -8.58 -3.56 -16.80
CA ALA A 3 -8.64 -5.02 -16.69
C ALA A 3 -8.31 -5.74 -18.02
N VAL A 4 -8.75 -5.18 -19.13
CA VAL A 4 -8.43 -5.71 -20.47
C VAL A 4 -6.95 -5.52 -20.79
N ALA A 5 -6.38 -4.38 -20.43
CA ALA A 5 -4.96 -4.11 -20.63
C ALA A 5 -4.09 -5.08 -19.79
N GLU A 6 -4.47 -5.31 -18.54
CA GLU A 6 -3.82 -6.27 -17.66
C GLU A 6 -3.86 -7.70 -18.22
N THR A 7 -5.04 -8.13 -18.68
CA THR A 7 -5.20 -9.43 -19.35
C THR A 7 -4.37 -9.54 -20.63
N TRP A 8 -4.31 -8.49 -21.38
CA TRP A 8 -3.50 -8.44 -22.61
C TRP A 8 -2.03 -8.63 -22.32
N ASP A 9 -1.53 -7.99 -21.27
CA ASP A 9 -0.12 -8.00 -20.91
C ASP A 9 0.33 -9.34 -20.31
N ASN A 10 -0.42 -9.88 -19.34
CA ASN A 10 0.00 -11.07 -18.58
C ASN A 10 -0.73 -12.37 -18.94
N GLY A 11 -1.76 -12.31 -19.77
CA GLY A 11 -2.55 -13.49 -20.18
C GLY A 11 -3.54 -14.01 -19.13
N LYS A 12 -3.71 -13.32 -18.00
CA LYS A 12 -4.70 -13.69 -16.98
C LYS A 12 -6.12 -13.51 -17.52
N ALA A 13 -7.04 -14.39 -17.12
CA ALA A 13 -8.43 -14.32 -17.56
C ALA A 13 -9.06 -12.96 -17.21
N VAL A 14 -9.73 -12.32 -18.17
CA VAL A 14 -10.38 -11.02 -17.96
C VAL A 14 -11.43 -11.06 -16.84
N ARG A 15 -12.05 -12.20 -16.62
CA ARG A 15 -12.97 -12.41 -15.50
C ARG A 15 -12.28 -12.15 -14.17
N GLU A 16 -11.03 -12.60 -14.00
CA GLU A 16 -10.25 -12.41 -12.78
C GLU A 16 -9.75 -10.98 -12.64
N THR A 17 -9.18 -10.42 -13.71
CA THR A 17 -8.67 -9.05 -13.68
C THR A 17 -9.78 -8.03 -13.43
N LEU A 18 -10.99 -8.27 -13.95
CA LEU A 18 -12.13 -7.38 -13.78
C LEU A 18 -12.79 -7.54 -12.40
N ALA A 19 -12.95 -8.78 -11.92
CA ALA A 19 -13.71 -9.07 -10.69
C ALA A 19 -12.85 -9.10 -9.43
N ALA A 20 -11.56 -9.35 -9.53
CA ALA A 20 -10.66 -9.48 -8.39
C ALA A 20 -9.52 -8.46 -8.41
N ASP A 21 -8.64 -8.49 -9.38
CA ASP A 21 -7.38 -7.75 -9.33
C ASP A 21 -7.59 -6.24 -9.30
N LEU A 22 -8.38 -5.70 -10.20
CA LEU A 22 -8.62 -4.25 -10.27
C LEU A 22 -9.41 -3.72 -9.07
N PRO A 23 -10.50 -4.36 -8.64
CA PRO A 23 -11.21 -3.95 -7.42
C PRO A 23 -10.31 -3.99 -6.18
N LEU A 24 -9.51 -5.03 -6.02
CA LEU A 24 -8.59 -5.19 -4.90
C LEU A 24 -7.50 -4.11 -4.92
N CYS A 25 -6.95 -3.80 -6.07
CA CYS A 25 -5.99 -2.72 -6.25
C CYS A 25 -6.57 -1.37 -5.80
N VAL A 26 -7.77 -1.04 -6.26
CA VAL A 26 -8.47 0.20 -5.87
C VAL A 26 -8.73 0.24 -4.36
N ASP A 27 -9.19 -0.86 -3.79
CA ASP A 27 -9.46 -0.98 -2.36
C ASP A 27 -8.19 -0.75 -1.52
N HIS A 28 -7.09 -1.37 -1.89
CA HIS A 28 -5.81 -1.21 -1.19
C HIS A 28 -5.32 0.24 -1.21
N PHE A 29 -5.37 0.92 -2.35
CA PHE A 29 -4.99 2.34 -2.41
C PHE A 29 -5.87 3.20 -1.50
N ARG A 30 -7.17 2.96 -1.47
CA ARG A 30 -8.10 3.68 -0.60
C ARG A 30 -7.86 3.37 0.87
N TYR A 31 -7.65 2.11 1.20
CA TYR A 31 -7.36 1.66 2.56
C TYR A 31 -6.11 2.33 3.11
N PHE A 32 -4.99 2.24 2.41
CA PHE A 32 -3.74 2.80 2.90
C PHE A 32 -3.73 4.34 2.92
N ALA A 33 -4.43 4.98 1.99
CA ALA A 33 -4.64 6.42 2.07
C ALA A 33 -5.43 6.81 3.34
N GLY A 34 -6.40 6.01 3.72
CA GLY A 34 -7.16 6.19 4.96
C GLY A 34 -6.34 5.94 6.23
N CYS A 35 -5.45 4.96 6.20
CA CYS A 35 -4.60 4.59 7.35
C CYS A 35 -3.71 5.73 7.84
N ILE A 36 -3.25 6.60 6.94
CA ILE A 36 -2.42 7.76 7.31
C ILE A 36 -3.12 8.65 8.33
N ARG A 37 -4.45 8.74 8.28
CA ARG A 37 -5.25 9.59 9.19
C ARG A 37 -5.30 9.05 10.61
N ALA A 38 -5.03 7.77 10.80
CA ALA A 38 -5.08 7.08 12.08
C ALA A 38 -3.70 6.54 12.52
N GLN A 39 -2.66 6.80 11.73
CA GLN A 39 -1.32 6.30 12.03
C GLN A 39 -0.73 7.08 13.20
N GLU A 40 -0.38 6.35 14.23
CA GLU A 40 0.21 6.89 15.46
C GLU A 40 1.69 6.57 15.51
N GLY A 41 2.47 7.45 16.16
CA GLY A 41 3.81 7.17 16.61
C GLY A 41 3.80 6.55 18.00
N SER A 42 4.97 6.44 18.58
CA SER A 42 5.11 5.96 19.97
C SER A 42 6.14 6.79 20.73
N MET A 43 6.02 6.79 22.04
CA MET A 43 6.96 7.44 22.94
C MET A 43 7.27 6.49 24.10
N ALA A 44 8.53 6.48 24.53
CA ALA A 44 8.97 5.76 25.72
C ALA A 44 9.94 6.61 26.53
N GLU A 45 9.79 6.65 27.82
CA GLU A 45 10.77 7.17 28.75
C GLU A 45 11.84 6.09 28.98
N ILE A 46 13.10 6.42 28.67
CA ILE A 46 14.23 5.50 28.83
C ILE A 46 14.79 5.65 30.24
N ASP A 47 14.92 6.89 30.68
CA ASP A 47 15.34 7.28 32.01
C ASP A 47 14.75 8.65 32.36
N PRO A 48 14.93 9.19 33.60
CA PRO A 48 14.35 10.47 34.02
C PRO A 48 14.75 11.68 33.17
N THR A 49 15.78 11.57 32.35
CA THR A 49 16.31 12.66 31.54
C THR A 49 16.21 12.42 30.03
N THR A 50 15.78 11.22 29.62
CA THR A 50 15.81 10.77 28.22
C THR A 50 14.48 10.21 27.77
N VAL A 51 13.94 10.78 26.71
CA VAL A 51 12.73 10.31 26.04
C VAL A 51 13.05 9.90 24.62
N SER A 52 12.58 8.73 24.23
CA SER A 52 12.59 8.25 22.83
C SER A 52 11.20 8.39 22.24
N TYR A 53 11.11 8.90 21.04
CA TYR A 53 9.85 8.93 20.30
C TYR A 53 10.05 8.48 18.85
N HIS A 54 8.99 7.94 18.30
CA HIS A 54 8.92 7.30 17.01
C HIS A 54 7.94 8.07 16.14
N VAL A 55 8.38 8.52 15.02
CA VAL A 55 7.54 9.17 14.01
C VAL A 55 7.71 8.49 12.67
N TYR A 56 6.65 8.49 11.87
CA TYR A 56 6.69 7.97 10.51
C TYR A 56 6.95 9.10 9.54
N GLU A 57 7.82 8.86 8.59
CA GLU A 57 8.15 9.82 7.53
C GLU A 57 7.99 9.17 6.17
N PRO A 58 7.62 9.93 5.11
CA PRO A 58 7.55 9.41 3.76
C PRO A 58 8.92 8.93 3.28
N LEU A 59 8.98 7.74 2.68
CA LEU A 59 10.20 7.25 2.01
C LEU A 59 10.50 8.01 0.70
N GLY A 60 9.48 8.66 0.14
CA GLY A 60 9.57 9.28 -1.18
C GLY A 60 9.04 8.35 -2.27
N VAL A 61 9.60 8.43 -3.46
CA VAL A 61 9.21 7.62 -4.60
C VAL A 61 9.87 6.24 -4.51
N VAL A 62 9.07 5.19 -4.61
CA VAL A 62 9.53 3.79 -4.55
C VAL A 62 9.27 3.11 -5.89
N GLY A 63 10.28 2.46 -6.44
CA GLY A 63 10.13 1.55 -7.57
C GLY A 63 9.74 0.16 -7.06
N GLN A 64 8.69 -0.42 -7.65
CA GLN A 64 8.19 -1.72 -7.26
C GLN A 64 8.11 -2.64 -8.47
N ILE A 65 8.82 -3.77 -8.42
CA ILE A 65 8.76 -4.82 -9.44
C ILE A 65 8.20 -6.06 -8.75
N ILE A 66 6.95 -6.37 -9.04
CA ILE A 66 6.23 -7.51 -8.47
C ILE A 66 6.16 -8.66 -9.48
N PRO A 67 5.80 -9.90 -9.07
CA PRO A 67 5.85 -11.08 -9.94
C PRO A 67 4.70 -11.17 -10.96
N TRP A 68 4.02 -10.09 -11.24
CA TRP A 68 2.93 -9.91 -12.22
C TRP A 68 1.91 -11.07 -12.30
N ASN A 69 1.67 -11.74 -11.21
CA ASN A 69 0.66 -12.80 -11.08
C ASN A 69 -0.75 -12.25 -10.80
#